data_3db5fcf88c3fa0336c3f34e0c8907986
#
_entry.id   3db5fcf88c3fa0336c3f34e0c8907986
#
_cell.length_a   1.000
_cell.length_b   1.000
_cell.length_c   1.000
_cell.angle_alpha   90.00
_cell.angle_beta   90.00
_cell.angle_gamma   90.00
#
_symmetry.space_group_name_H-M   'P 1'
#
loop_
_entity.id
_entity.type
_entity.pdbx_description
1 polymer ?
#
loop_
_entity_poly.entity_id
_entity_poly.type
_entity_poly.pdbx_seq_one_letter_code
_entity_poly.pdbx_strand_id
1 'polypeptide(L)'
;MKKNIFSMICAVVVCCSMLTGCDLIDYHPYDTKISGAHHINSKNISLIEERCANRDSVTFAVISDTQRWYDEMKVAVNSINARTDIDFVVHCGDLSDFGATKEFVLQRDIMQKLNVPYVVVVGNHDCLGTGADAYRYIFGDLNFSFNAGNTHFVCLNTNALEYDYSTPVPDFEFIRADRENIPASVTHTVAVMHAMPHSEQFNNNVAEIFEQEVMKYPTLRFCLCGHDHSSKVLDLFGDGVSYYECGAGKRREYLVFTLKKNGGHSYEVVRY
;
A
#
# COMPACT_ATOMS: atom_id res chain seq x y z
N MET A 1 -68.50 3.50 2.83
CA MET A 1 -67.71 2.26 2.63
C MET A 1 -66.54 2.39 1.63
N LYS A 2 -66.74 2.89 0.40
CA LYS A 2 -65.66 2.99 -0.61
C LYS A 2 -64.43 3.87 -0.21
N LYS A 3 -64.64 4.99 0.52
CA LYS A 3 -63.53 5.85 0.99
C LYS A 3 -62.62 5.15 2.03
N ASN A 4 -63.18 4.32 2.91
CA ASN A 4 -62.38 3.63 3.92
C ASN A 4 -61.53 2.48 3.33
N ILE A 5 -62.05 1.82 2.31
CA ILE A 5 -61.31 0.75 1.62
C ILE A 5 -60.10 1.35 0.83
N PHE A 6 -60.28 2.47 0.16
CA PHE A 6 -59.18 3.17 -0.55
C PHE A 6 -58.09 3.63 0.43
N SER A 7 -58.46 4.22 1.58
CA SER A 7 -57.50 4.63 2.60
C SER A 7 -56.75 3.44 3.22
N MET A 8 -57.42 2.31 3.39
CA MET A 8 -56.80 1.08 3.93
C MET A 8 -55.83 0.47 2.88
N ILE A 9 -56.17 0.47 1.61
CA ILE A 9 -55.28 0.02 0.52
C ILE A 9 -54.05 0.90 0.45
N CYS A 10 -54.20 2.23 0.50
CA CYS A 10 -53.07 3.13 0.52
C CYS A 10 -52.14 2.93 1.73
N ALA A 11 -52.69 2.70 2.90
CA ALA A 11 -51.93 2.41 4.11
C ALA A 11 -51.14 1.09 3.98
N VAL A 12 -51.73 0.05 3.42
CA VAL A 12 -51.08 -1.24 3.20
C VAL A 12 -49.97 -1.11 2.18
N VAL A 13 -50.19 -0.38 1.09
CA VAL A 13 -49.15 -0.14 0.04
C VAL A 13 -47.97 0.64 0.63
N VAL A 14 -48.22 1.68 1.45
CA VAL A 14 -47.16 2.43 2.12
C VAL A 14 -46.41 1.56 3.14
N CYS A 15 -47.11 0.73 3.93
CA CYS A 15 -46.45 -0.22 4.83
C CYS A 15 -45.62 -1.28 4.06
N CYS A 16 -46.12 -1.82 2.96
CA CYS A 16 -45.35 -2.77 2.14
C CYS A 16 -44.14 -2.13 1.48
N SER A 17 -44.21 -0.87 1.04
CA SER A 17 -43.06 -0.16 0.50
C SER A 17 -42.00 0.19 1.56
N MET A 18 -42.40 0.31 2.84
CA MET A 18 -41.44 0.48 3.93
C MET A 18 -40.76 -0.85 4.36
N LEU A 19 -41.34 -2.00 4.02
CA LEU A 19 -40.76 -3.30 4.34
C LEU A 19 -39.75 -3.80 3.29
N THR A 20 -39.70 -3.18 2.11
CA THR A 20 -38.71 -3.50 1.07
C THR A 20 -37.42 -2.69 1.22
N GLY A 21 -37.28 -1.90 2.28
CA GLY A 21 -36.12 -1.05 2.54
C GLY A 21 -34.87 -1.76 3.05
N CYS A 22 -34.93 -3.08 3.28
CA CYS A 22 -33.74 -3.82 3.78
C CYS A 22 -32.62 -3.96 2.75
N ASP A 23 -32.91 -3.80 1.45
CA ASP A 23 -31.88 -3.86 0.40
C ASP A 23 -31.33 -2.46 -0.02
N LEU A 24 -31.81 -1.38 0.62
CA LEU A 24 -31.34 -0.01 0.33
C LEU A 24 -30.00 0.33 0.96
N ILE A 25 -29.51 -0.47 1.90
CA ILE A 25 -28.18 -0.36 2.49
C ILE A 25 -27.42 -1.64 2.15
N ASP A 26 -26.93 -1.71 0.94
CA ASP A 26 -26.06 -2.81 0.45
C ASP A 26 -24.60 -2.66 1.00
N TYR A 27 -24.48 -2.13 2.20
CA TYR A 27 -23.18 -1.91 2.84
C TYR A 27 -23.20 -2.48 4.26
N HIS A 28 -22.42 -3.53 4.45
CA HIS A 28 -22.05 -4.02 5.76
C HIS A 28 -20.55 -3.77 5.95
N PRO A 29 -20.09 -3.22 7.08
CA PRO A 29 -18.66 -2.95 7.33
C PRO A 29 -17.76 -4.19 7.13
N TYR A 30 -18.31 -5.37 7.36
CA TYR A 30 -17.63 -6.67 7.18
C TYR A 30 -18.02 -7.38 5.88
N ASP A 31 -18.56 -6.66 4.88
CA ASP A 31 -18.88 -7.27 3.58
C ASP A 31 -17.58 -7.53 2.82
N THR A 32 -17.32 -8.81 2.53
CA THR A 32 -16.16 -9.28 1.78
C THR A 32 -16.47 -9.53 0.31
N LYS A 33 -17.64 -9.11 -0.20
CA LYS A 33 -17.96 -9.19 -1.62
C LYS A 33 -17.17 -8.16 -2.41
N ILE A 34 -16.05 -8.58 -2.94
CA ILE A 34 -15.13 -7.73 -3.69
C ILE A 34 -15.29 -8.06 -5.18
N SER A 35 -15.68 -7.06 -5.97
CA SER A 35 -15.73 -7.14 -7.43
C SER A 35 -14.55 -6.38 -8.04
N GLY A 36 -14.23 -6.70 -9.29
CA GLY A 36 -13.20 -6.04 -10.07
C GLY A 36 -11.81 -6.68 -9.93
N ALA A 37 -10.76 -5.91 -10.20
CA ALA A 37 -9.40 -6.44 -10.22
C ALA A 37 -8.94 -6.90 -8.83
N HIS A 38 -8.23 -8.01 -8.80
CA HIS A 38 -7.66 -8.65 -7.62
C HIS A 38 -6.28 -9.24 -7.94
N HIS A 39 -5.53 -9.61 -6.90
CA HIS A 39 -4.12 -10.04 -7.02
C HIS A 39 -3.27 -9.04 -7.79
N ILE A 40 -3.42 -7.76 -7.44
CA ILE A 40 -2.85 -6.64 -8.20
C ILE A 40 -1.33 -6.65 -8.12
N ASN A 41 -0.76 -6.83 -6.90
CA ASN A 41 0.69 -6.80 -6.73
C ASN A 41 1.37 -7.84 -7.61
N SER A 42 0.92 -9.10 -7.59
CA SER A 42 1.55 -10.16 -8.38
C SER A 42 1.49 -9.91 -9.89
N LYS A 43 0.37 -9.37 -10.39
CA LYS A 43 0.23 -9.01 -11.81
C LYS A 43 1.14 -7.84 -12.18
N ASN A 44 1.18 -6.81 -11.35
CA ASN A 44 1.97 -5.62 -11.61
C ASN A 44 3.48 -5.85 -11.41
N ILE A 45 3.87 -6.72 -10.49
CA ILE A 45 5.26 -7.14 -10.32
C ILE A 45 5.84 -7.68 -11.62
N SER A 46 5.12 -8.59 -12.30
CA SER A 46 5.58 -9.10 -13.60
C SER A 46 5.78 -7.98 -14.63
N LEU A 47 4.89 -6.99 -14.65
CA LEU A 47 5.03 -5.83 -15.54
C LEU A 47 6.18 -4.92 -15.16
N ILE A 48 6.44 -4.71 -13.85
CA ILE A 48 7.56 -3.92 -13.35
C ILE A 48 8.88 -4.59 -13.72
N GLU A 49 9.00 -5.89 -13.49
CA GLU A 49 10.21 -6.67 -13.79
C GLU A 49 10.52 -6.65 -15.27
N GLU A 50 9.53 -6.88 -16.14
CA GLU A 50 9.68 -6.78 -17.58
C GLU A 50 10.12 -5.38 -18.03
N ARG A 51 9.46 -4.34 -17.52
CA ARG A 51 9.71 -2.93 -17.87
C ARG A 51 11.10 -2.49 -17.45
N CYS A 52 11.61 -2.97 -16.32
CA CYS A 52 12.88 -2.55 -15.74
C CYS A 52 14.06 -3.46 -16.09
N ALA A 53 13.86 -4.63 -16.71
CA ALA A 53 14.86 -5.68 -16.89
C ALA A 53 16.21 -5.21 -17.49
N ASN A 54 16.19 -4.25 -18.43
CA ASN A 54 17.36 -3.78 -19.15
C ASN A 54 17.63 -2.29 -18.97
N ARG A 55 17.13 -1.70 -17.86
CA ARG A 55 17.29 -0.28 -17.59
C ARG A 55 18.64 0.02 -16.91
N ASP A 56 19.32 1.07 -17.31
CA ASP A 56 20.50 1.62 -16.62
C ASP A 56 20.10 2.52 -15.43
N SER A 57 18.85 2.95 -15.40
CA SER A 57 18.22 3.63 -14.29
C SER A 57 16.75 3.28 -14.21
N VAL A 58 16.23 3.22 -13.00
CA VAL A 58 14.82 2.95 -12.70
C VAL A 58 14.27 4.13 -11.92
N THR A 59 13.19 4.72 -12.41
CA THR A 59 12.53 5.86 -11.74
C THR A 59 11.15 5.45 -11.27
N PHE A 60 10.83 5.70 -10.02
CA PHE A 60 9.52 5.34 -9.46
C PHE A 60 8.98 6.41 -8.52
N ALA A 61 7.66 6.51 -8.46
CA ALA A 61 6.98 7.38 -7.51
C ALA A 61 6.61 6.61 -6.24
N VAL A 62 6.62 7.31 -5.11
CA VAL A 62 6.20 6.79 -3.80
C VAL A 62 5.07 7.66 -3.27
N ILE A 63 3.97 7.03 -2.93
CA ILE A 63 2.79 7.64 -2.30
C ILE A 63 2.46 6.86 -1.02
N SER A 64 1.74 7.46 -0.09
CA SER A 64 1.33 6.81 1.17
C SER A 64 0.10 7.47 1.77
N ASP A 65 -0.56 6.77 2.69
CA ASP A 65 -1.59 7.35 3.57
C ASP A 65 -2.67 8.11 2.78
N THR A 66 -3.27 7.40 1.82
CA THR A 66 -4.27 7.95 0.91
C THR A 66 -5.70 7.76 1.37
N GLN A 67 -5.91 7.10 2.52
CA GLN A 67 -7.21 6.90 3.14
C GLN A 67 -8.00 8.23 3.20
N ARG A 68 -9.30 8.17 2.88
CA ARG A 68 -10.24 9.32 2.77
C ARG A 68 -9.87 10.44 1.79
N TRP A 69 -8.64 10.51 1.30
CA TRP A 69 -8.15 11.57 0.40
C TRP A 69 -8.32 11.19 -1.08
N TYR A 70 -9.52 10.74 -1.44
CA TYR A 70 -9.80 10.23 -2.81
C TYR A 70 -9.63 11.28 -3.91
N ASP A 71 -9.97 12.54 -3.64
CA ASP A 71 -9.84 13.60 -4.65
C ASP A 71 -8.37 14.02 -4.81
N GLU A 72 -7.63 14.12 -3.74
CA GLU A 72 -6.19 14.34 -3.76
C GLU A 72 -5.48 13.21 -4.50
N MET A 73 -5.89 11.95 -4.25
CA MET A 73 -5.32 10.80 -4.95
C MET A 73 -5.60 10.82 -6.46
N LYS A 74 -6.80 11.26 -6.90
CA LYS A 74 -7.09 11.45 -8.33
C LYS A 74 -6.15 12.50 -8.97
N VAL A 75 -5.86 13.58 -8.24
CA VAL A 75 -4.92 14.61 -8.71
C VAL A 75 -3.50 14.06 -8.74
N ALA A 76 -3.07 13.28 -7.73
CA ALA A 76 -1.78 12.60 -7.71
C ALA A 76 -1.61 11.67 -8.93
N VAL A 77 -2.61 10.83 -9.22
CA VAL A 77 -2.60 9.95 -10.39
C VAL A 77 -2.44 10.74 -11.69
N ASN A 78 -3.16 11.86 -11.84
CA ASN A 78 -3.02 12.71 -13.03
C ASN A 78 -1.62 13.34 -13.12
N SER A 79 -1.06 13.80 -11.99
CA SER A 79 0.29 14.35 -11.91
C SER A 79 1.35 13.31 -12.29
N ILE A 80 1.24 12.09 -11.74
CA ILE A 80 2.14 10.97 -12.08
C ILE A 80 2.02 10.60 -13.56
N ASN A 81 0.80 10.53 -14.09
CA ASN A 81 0.54 10.19 -15.49
C ASN A 81 1.06 11.24 -16.48
N ALA A 82 1.21 12.49 -16.05
CA ALA A 82 1.83 13.55 -16.87
C ALA A 82 3.35 13.39 -16.99
N ARG A 83 3.98 12.56 -16.18
CA ARG A 83 5.41 12.27 -16.24
C ARG A 83 5.65 11.05 -17.13
N THR A 84 6.66 11.14 -17.98
CA THR A 84 7.05 10.07 -18.91
C THR A 84 8.24 9.26 -18.42
N ASP A 85 8.87 9.70 -17.34
CA ASP A 85 10.08 9.12 -16.76
C ASP A 85 9.78 8.09 -15.65
N ILE A 86 8.56 8.03 -15.13
CA ILE A 86 8.19 7.09 -14.06
C ILE A 86 7.97 5.69 -14.65
N ASP A 87 8.63 4.69 -14.08
CA ASP A 87 8.53 3.29 -14.47
C ASP A 87 7.40 2.58 -13.72
N PHE A 88 7.23 2.85 -12.42
CA PHE A 88 6.18 2.28 -11.57
C PHE A 88 5.90 3.15 -10.34
N VAL A 89 4.90 2.76 -9.55
CA VAL A 89 4.53 3.43 -8.29
C VAL A 89 4.58 2.43 -7.13
N VAL A 90 5.07 2.89 -5.98
CA VAL A 90 5.01 2.19 -4.70
C VAL A 90 4.07 2.94 -3.77
N HIS A 91 3.09 2.26 -3.21
CA HIS A 91 2.21 2.79 -2.18
C HIS A 91 2.59 2.19 -0.82
N CYS A 92 3.03 3.03 0.12
CA CYS A 92 3.55 2.60 1.42
C CYS A 92 2.45 2.35 2.50
N GLY A 93 1.23 1.99 2.09
CA GLY A 93 0.17 1.58 3.02
C GLY A 93 -0.83 2.67 3.39
N ASP A 94 -1.83 2.28 4.16
CA ASP A 94 -2.98 3.08 4.57
C ASP A 94 -3.80 3.60 3.37
N LEU A 95 -4.40 2.65 2.64
CA LEU A 95 -5.38 2.93 1.59
C LEU A 95 -6.77 3.13 2.17
N SER A 96 -7.10 2.40 3.22
CA SER A 96 -8.39 2.46 3.94
C SER A 96 -8.26 3.24 5.24
N ASP A 97 -9.37 3.76 5.75
CA ASP A 97 -9.44 4.45 7.04
C ASP A 97 -9.87 3.50 8.17
N PHE A 98 -10.69 2.50 7.83
CA PHE A 98 -11.31 1.56 8.76
C PHE A 98 -11.18 0.10 8.33
N GLY A 99 -10.36 -0.23 7.34
CA GLY A 99 -10.26 -1.57 6.80
C GLY A 99 -11.51 -2.02 6.04
N ALA A 100 -12.39 -1.08 5.65
CA ALA A 100 -13.63 -1.43 4.98
C ALA A 100 -13.37 -1.76 3.49
N THR A 101 -13.96 -2.87 3.03
CA THR A 101 -13.84 -3.35 1.65
C THR A 101 -14.08 -2.26 0.61
N LYS A 102 -15.08 -1.40 0.84
CA LYS A 102 -15.42 -0.31 -0.09
C LYS A 102 -14.31 0.73 -0.21
N GLU A 103 -13.58 1.00 0.85
CA GLU A 103 -12.46 1.95 0.85
C GLU A 103 -11.33 1.43 -0.04
N PHE A 104 -10.97 0.15 0.10
CA PHE A 104 -10.00 -0.50 -0.80
C PHE A 104 -10.44 -0.47 -2.26
N VAL A 105 -11.71 -0.76 -2.54
CA VAL A 105 -12.25 -0.74 -3.90
C VAL A 105 -12.15 0.67 -4.49
N LEU A 106 -12.49 1.70 -3.74
CA LEU A 106 -12.39 3.10 -4.19
C LEU A 106 -10.94 3.50 -4.50
N GLN A 107 -10.01 3.21 -3.61
CA GLN A 107 -8.58 3.51 -3.84
C GLN A 107 -8.01 2.70 -5.00
N ARG A 108 -8.30 1.41 -5.06
CA ARG A 108 -7.93 0.55 -6.20
C ARG A 108 -8.40 1.15 -7.52
N ASP A 109 -9.67 1.53 -7.62
CA ASP A 109 -10.26 2.03 -8.87
C ASP A 109 -9.67 3.39 -9.29
N ILE A 110 -9.17 4.18 -8.34
CA ILE A 110 -8.40 5.38 -8.63
C ILE A 110 -7.00 5.01 -9.12
N MET A 111 -6.29 4.12 -8.42
CA MET A 111 -4.93 3.71 -8.78
C MET A 111 -4.87 2.95 -10.11
N GLN A 112 -5.92 2.24 -10.49
CA GLN A 112 -6.01 1.58 -11.81
C GLN A 112 -5.99 2.57 -13.00
N LYS A 113 -6.12 3.87 -12.77
CA LYS A 113 -5.97 4.91 -13.79
C LYS A 113 -4.52 5.36 -14.00
N LEU A 114 -3.58 4.82 -13.25
CA LEU A 114 -2.16 5.01 -13.51
C LEU A 114 -1.77 4.38 -14.85
N ASN A 115 -0.97 5.09 -15.63
CA ASN A 115 -0.42 4.61 -16.91
C ASN A 115 0.77 3.65 -16.71
N VAL A 116 1.22 3.48 -15.47
CA VAL A 116 2.34 2.63 -15.08
C VAL A 116 1.88 1.63 -14.02
N PRO A 117 2.52 0.47 -13.90
CA PRO A 117 2.18 -0.51 -12.86
C PRO A 117 2.48 0.04 -11.47
N TYR A 118 1.81 -0.50 -10.47
CA TYR A 118 2.01 -0.11 -9.07
C TYR A 118 1.96 -1.30 -8.14
N VAL A 119 2.62 -1.18 -7.00
CA VAL A 119 2.53 -2.12 -5.88
C VAL A 119 2.08 -1.38 -4.63
N VAL A 120 1.44 -2.12 -3.73
CA VAL A 120 0.88 -1.60 -2.48
C VAL A 120 1.41 -2.42 -1.33
N VAL A 121 1.92 -1.78 -0.29
CA VAL A 121 2.23 -2.38 1.01
C VAL A 121 1.04 -2.16 1.94
N VAL A 122 0.81 -3.07 2.88
CA VAL A 122 -0.27 -2.94 3.86
C VAL A 122 0.08 -1.90 4.93
N GLY A 123 -0.88 -1.02 5.27
CA GLY A 123 -0.78 -0.12 6.43
C GLY A 123 -1.57 -0.63 7.63
N ASN A 124 -1.45 0.05 8.78
CA ASN A 124 -2.14 -0.38 10.00
C ASN A 124 -3.66 -0.17 9.90
N HIS A 125 -4.13 0.92 9.31
CA HIS A 125 -5.56 1.12 9.06
C HIS A 125 -6.14 0.08 8.09
N ASP A 126 -5.32 -0.45 7.20
CA ASP A 126 -5.70 -1.52 6.28
C ASP A 126 -5.93 -2.87 6.98
N CYS A 127 -5.43 -3.04 8.20
CA CYS A 127 -5.59 -4.27 8.99
C CYS A 127 -6.85 -4.28 9.86
N LEU A 128 -7.54 -3.15 10.01
CA LEU A 128 -8.71 -3.05 10.90
C LEU A 128 -9.88 -3.91 10.42
N GLY A 129 -10.63 -4.49 11.37
CA GLY A 129 -11.81 -5.31 11.08
C GLY A 129 -11.50 -6.50 10.17
N THR A 130 -12.08 -6.53 8.95
CA THR A 130 -11.79 -7.54 7.92
C THR A 130 -10.83 -7.02 6.85
N GLY A 131 -10.15 -5.92 7.12
CA GLY A 131 -9.34 -5.21 6.15
C GLY A 131 -8.14 -6.02 5.64
N ALA A 132 -7.46 -6.76 6.52
CA ALA A 132 -6.36 -7.63 6.11
C ALA A 132 -6.79 -8.70 5.07
N ASP A 133 -8.01 -9.24 5.19
CA ASP A 133 -8.55 -10.21 4.23
C ASP A 133 -8.94 -9.54 2.92
N ALA A 134 -9.55 -8.35 3.00
CA ALA A 134 -9.86 -7.54 1.81
C ALA A 134 -8.58 -7.13 1.06
N TYR A 135 -7.56 -6.71 1.79
CA TYR A 135 -6.24 -6.39 1.22
C TYR A 135 -5.64 -7.60 0.51
N ARG A 136 -5.57 -8.78 1.19
CA ARG A 136 -5.02 -10.01 0.58
C ARG A 136 -5.74 -10.39 -0.70
N TYR A 137 -7.06 -10.27 -0.72
CA TYR A 137 -7.84 -10.58 -1.91
C TYR A 137 -7.53 -9.59 -3.06
N ILE A 138 -7.46 -8.30 -2.79
CA ILE A 138 -7.28 -7.26 -3.80
C ILE A 138 -5.83 -7.16 -4.24
N PHE A 139 -4.90 -7.07 -3.31
CA PHE A 139 -3.49 -6.77 -3.60
C PHE A 139 -2.59 -7.99 -3.55
N GLY A 140 -2.81 -8.93 -2.65
CA GLY A 140 -2.01 -10.15 -2.47
C GLY A 140 -1.40 -10.25 -1.08
N ASP A 141 -0.27 -10.92 -0.97
CA ASP A 141 0.40 -11.21 0.30
C ASP A 141 0.82 -9.93 1.03
N LEU A 142 0.86 -10.00 2.37
CA LEU A 142 1.27 -8.89 3.22
C LEU A 142 2.78 -8.62 3.18
N ASN A 143 3.57 -9.70 2.97
CA ASN A 143 4.99 -9.63 2.70
C ASN A 143 5.23 -10.15 1.29
N PHE A 144 5.98 -9.43 0.48
CA PHE A 144 6.32 -9.83 -0.88
C PHE A 144 7.59 -9.12 -1.34
N SER A 145 8.16 -9.57 -2.44
CA SER A 145 9.32 -8.93 -3.03
C SER A 145 9.26 -8.95 -4.56
N PHE A 146 10.06 -8.12 -5.19
CA PHE A 146 10.22 -8.05 -6.65
C PHE A 146 11.54 -7.39 -7.03
N ASN A 147 11.91 -7.50 -8.30
CA ASN A 147 13.12 -6.90 -8.83
C ASN A 147 12.80 -5.82 -9.87
N ALA A 148 13.44 -4.66 -9.76
CA ALA A 148 13.40 -3.63 -10.77
C ALA A 148 14.83 -3.35 -11.25
N GLY A 149 15.18 -3.89 -12.43
CA GLY A 149 16.55 -3.89 -12.91
C GLY A 149 17.47 -4.73 -12.01
N ASN A 150 18.50 -4.11 -11.46
CA ASN A 150 19.42 -4.75 -10.51
C ASN A 150 19.11 -4.44 -9.04
N THR A 151 17.95 -3.89 -8.76
CA THR A 151 17.51 -3.55 -7.41
C THR A 151 16.37 -4.45 -6.97
N HIS A 152 16.52 -5.06 -5.81
CA HIS A 152 15.51 -5.84 -5.12
C HIS A 152 14.66 -4.92 -4.23
N PHE A 153 13.35 -5.08 -4.28
CA PHE A 153 12.40 -4.42 -3.39
C PHE A 153 11.80 -5.47 -2.47
N VAL A 154 12.10 -5.37 -1.18
CA VAL A 154 11.47 -6.21 -0.15
C VAL A 154 10.39 -5.40 0.56
N CYS A 155 9.15 -5.85 0.44
CA CYS A 155 7.95 -5.19 0.97
C CYS A 155 7.46 -5.97 2.19
N LEU A 156 7.44 -5.30 3.35
CA LEU A 156 7.26 -5.93 4.64
C LEU A 156 6.06 -5.38 5.39
N ASN A 157 5.24 -6.26 5.95
CA ASN A 157 4.28 -5.90 6.97
C ASN A 157 5.01 -5.64 8.30
N THR A 158 4.89 -4.44 8.81
CA THR A 158 5.51 -4.00 10.07
C THR A 158 4.49 -3.49 11.10
N ASN A 159 3.19 -3.65 10.83
CA ASN A 159 2.09 -3.13 11.65
C ASN A 159 1.80 -4.06 12.83
N ALA A 160 2.73 -4.15 13.77
CA ALA A 160 2.72 -5.18 14.82
C ALA A 160 1.56 -5.05 15.81
N LEU A 161 1.05 -3.83 16.07
CA LEU A 161 -0.07 -3.64 16.99
C LEU A 161 -1.41 -4.19 16.46
N GLU A 162 -1.51 -4.44 15.16
CA GLU A 162 -2.72 -4.97 14.52
C GLU A 162 -2.81 -6.50 14.59
N TYR A 163 -1.78 -7.16 15.14
CA TYR A 163 -1.70 -8.62 15.23
C TYR A 163 -1.45 -9.06 16.67
N ASP A 164 -1.99 -10.22 17.03
CA ASP A 164 -1.65 -10.85 18.28
C ASP A 164 -0.29 -11.57 18.19
N TYR A 165 0.20 -12.06 19.31
CA TYR A 165 1.51 -12.72 19.41
C TYR A 165 1.64 -14.02 18.58
N SER A 166 0.53 -14.55 18.04
CA SER A 166 0.55 -15.77 17.21
C SER A 166 1.00 -15.49 15.77
N THR A 167 0.95 -14.23 15.36
CA THR A 167 1.37 -13.80 14.03
C THR A 167 2.66 -12.97 14.12
N PRO A 168 3.79 -13.46 13.59
CA PRO A 168 5.06 -12.73 13.67
C PRO A 168 5.03 -11.49 12.76
N VAL A 169 5.16 -10.29 13.37
CA VAL A 169 5.27 -9.01 12.67
C VAL A 169 6.40 -8.20 13.35
N PRO A 170 7.48 -7.86 12.65
CA PRO A 170 7.87 -8.30 11.29
C PRO A 170 8.13 -9.81 11.19
N ASP A 171 7.94 -10.36 9.99
CA ASP A 171 8.18 -11.78 9.70
C ASP A 171 9.65 -12.04 9.32
N PHE A 172 10.43 -12.48 10.29
CA PHE A 172 11.86 -12.79 10.10
C PHE A 172 12.11 -14.04 9.27
N GLU A 173 11.17 -14.98 9.23
CA GLU A 173 11.30 -16.17 8.38
C GLU A 173 11.17 -15.78 6.91
N PHE A 174 10.18 -14.93 6.60
CA PHE A 174 10.06 -14.36 5.26
C PHE A 174 11.33 -13.59 4.86
N ILE A 175 11.83 -12.68 5.71
CA ILE A 175 13.03 -11.87 5.42
C ILE A 175 14.24 -12.76 5.08
N ARG A 176 14.45 -13.85 5.82
CA ARG A 176 15.57 -14.77 5.58
C ARG A 176 15.38 -15.58 4.31
N ALA A 177 14.19 -16.15 4.11
CA ALA A 177 13.88 -16.96 2.94
C ALA A 177 13.95 -16.13 1.65
N ASP A 178 13.43 -14.89 1.68
CA ASP A 178 13.49 -13.98 0.56
C ASP A 178 14.92 -13.66 0.16
N ARG A 179 15.77 -13.29 1.13
CA ARG A 179 17.17 -12.97 0.90
C ARG A 179 17.97 -14.14 0.27
N GLU A 180 17.66 -15.38 0.66
CA GLU A 180 18.32 -16.59 0.11
C GLU A 180 17.96 -16.84 -1.35
N ASN A 181 16.84 -16.27 -1.84
CA ASN A 181 16.33 -16.48 -3.19
C ASN A 181 16.64 -15.32 -4.15
N ILE A 182 17.40 -14.31 -3.72
CA ILE A 182 17.75 -13.16 -4.56
C ILE A 182 18.68 -13.59 -5.71
N PRO A 183 18.35 -13.26 -6.97
CA PRO A 183 19.21 -13.57 -8.10
C PRO A 183 20.57 -12.87 -8.01
N ALA A 184 21.65 -13.53 -8.47
CA ALA A 184 22.99 -12.95 -8.47
C ALA A 184 23.15 -11.68 -9.31
N SER A 185 22.21 -11.38 -10.20
CA SER A 185 22.15 -10.15 -10.99
C SER A 185 21.72 -8.93 -10.18
N VAL A 186 21.10 -9.15 -9.03
CA VAL A 186 20.69 -8.11 -8.09
C VAL A 186 21.85 -7.73 -7.20
N THR A 187 22.11 -6.45 -7.11
CA THR A 187 23.26 -5.89 -6.37
C THR A 187 22.87 -4.88 -5.30
N HIS A 188 21.62 -4.45 -5.31
CA HIS A 188 21.10 -3.44 -4.40
C HIS A 188 19.73 -3.83 -3.86
N THR A 189 19.36 -3.31 -2.69
CA THR A 189 18.05 -3.55 -2.06
C THR A 189 17.44 -2.25 -1.57
N VAL A 190 16.12 -2.15 -1.68
CA VAL A 190 15.27 -1.14 -1.05
C VAL A 190 14.23 -1.89 -0.20
N ALA A 191 14.17 -1.57 1.09
CA ALA A 191 13.11 -2.09 1.95
C ALA A 191 11.92 -1.14 1.94
N VAL A 192 10.71 -1.69 1.85
CA VAL A 192 9.46 -0.93 1.84
C VAL A 192 8.57 -1.44 2.97
N MET A 193 8.07 -0.53 3.78
CA MET A 193 7.19 -0.83 4.90
C MET A 193 6.21 0.31 5.13
N HIS A 194 5.20 0.11 5.95
CA HIS A 194 4.35 1.22 6.37
C HIS A 194 4.90 1.89 7.62
N ALA A 195 4.93 1.17 8.74
CA ALA A 195 5.45 1.65 10.01
C ALA A 195 6.96 1.37 10.12
N MET A 196 7.78 2.40 10.30
CA MET A 196 9.21 2.24 10.48
C MET A 196 9.56 1.85 11.92
N PRO A 197 10.76 1.28 12.19
CA PRO A 197 11.25 1.11 13.55
C PRO A 197 11.17 2.40 14.36
N HIS A 198 10.92 2.28 15.65
CA HIS A 198 10.68 3.37 16.61
C HIS A 198 9.34 4.09 16.49
N SER A 199 8.48 3.75 15.50
CA SER A 199 7.08 4.18 15.54
C SER A 199 6.26 3.34 16.54
N GLU A 200 5.07 3.81 16.93
CA GLU A 200 4.22 3.07 17.87
C GLU A 200 3.63 1.78 17.27
N GLN A 201 3.47 1.71 15.97
CA GLN A 201 2.95 0.52 15.28
C GLN A 201 3.97 -0.59 15.13
N PHE A 202 5.26 -0.26 15.18
CA PHE A 202 6.33 -1.24 15.04
C PHE A 202 6.57 -2.02 16.35
N ASN A 203 6.95 -3.29 16.25
CA ASN A 203 7.41 -4.04 17.42
C ASN A 203 8.82 -3.60 17.83
N ASN A 204 8.91 -2.57 18.66
CA ASN A 204 10.17 -1.96 19.05
C ASN A 204 11.08 -2.86 19.91
N ASN A 205 10.56 -3.99 20.43
CA ASN A 205 11.38 -4.97 21.12
C ASN A 205 12.36 -5.69 20.18
N VAL A 206 12.09 -5.65 18.86
CA VAL A 206 12.92 -6.31 17.84
C VAL A 206 13.51 -5.32 16.83
N ALA A 207 13.42 -4.01 17.08
CA ALA A 207 13.87 -2.99 16.13
C ALA A 207 15.35 -3.17 15.72
N GLU A 208 16.25 -3.37 16.68
CA GLU A 208 17.67 -3.61 16.43
C GLU A 208 17.91 -4.91 15.64
N ILE A 209 17.15 -5.98 15.94
CA ILE A 209 17.25 -7.24 15.21
C ILE A 209 16.73 -7.07 13.79
N PHE A 210 15.66 -6.32 13.62
CA PHE A 210 15.10 -6.01 12.29
C PHE A 210 16.15 -5.30 11.43
N GLU A 211 16.76 -4.23 11.94
CA GLU A 211 17.82 -3.52 11.22
C GLU A 211 18.97 -4.44 10.84
N GLN A 212 19.46 -5.26 11.77
CA GLN A 212 20.52 -6.22 11.51
C GLN A 212 20.13 -7.25 10.42
N GLU A 213 18.88 -7.68 10.36
CA GLU A 213 18.43 -8.63 9.34
C GLU A 213 18.25 -7.98 7.96
N VAL A 214 17.72 -6.76 7.89
CA VAL A 214 17.57 -6.07 6.59
C VAL A 214 18.91 -5.58 6.05
N MET A 215 19.86 -5.26 6.92
CA MET A 215 21.23 -4.93 6.52
C MET A 215 22.00 -6.09 5.88
N LYS A 216 21.55 -7.34 6.02
CA LYS A 216 22.16 -8.52 5.37
C LYS A 216 21.74 -8.67 3.90
N TYR A 217 20.78 -7.90 3.42
CA TYR A 217 20.44 -7.88 2.00
C TYR A 217 21.59 -7.32 1.14
N PRO A 218 21.68 -7.69 -0.15
CA PRO A 218 22.69 -7.11 -1.03
C PRO A 218 22.58 -5.58 -1.06
N THR A 219 23.55 -4.91 -0.51
CA THR A 219 23.68 -3.45 -0.41
C THR A 219 22.33 -2.75 -0.20
N LEU A 220 21.80 -2.83 1.04
CA LEU A 220 20.62 -2.05 1.42
C LEU A 220 20.90 -0.56 1.18
N ARG A 221 20.10 0.07 0.32
CA ARG A 221 20.30 1.46 -0.10
C ARG A 221 19.60 2.44 0.82
N PHE A 222 18.35 2.14 1.13
CA PHE A 222 17.48 2.92 1.99
C PHE A 222 16.17 2.15 2.25
N CYS A 223 15.39 2.67 3.18
CA CYS A 223 14.05 2.21 3.47
C CYS A 223 13.01 3.26 3.07
N LEU A 224 11.83 2.81 2.64
CA LEU A 224 10.66 3.63 2.33
C LEU A 224 9.55 3.32 3.33
N CYS A 225 8.89 4.34 3.84
CA CYS A 225 7.81 4.20 4.81
C CYS A 225 6.74 5.30 4.66
N GLY A 226 5.64 5.12 5.38
CA GLY A 226 4.54 6.08 5.54
C GLY A 226 4.26 6.32 7.02
N HIS A 227 2.98 6.36 7.41
CA HIS A 227 2.46 6.33 8.77
C HIS A 227 2.40 7.67 9.51
N ASP A 228 3.50 8.40 9.66
CA ASP A 228 3.49 9.68 10.41
C ASP A 228 2.92 10.87 9.62
N HIS A 229 2.47 10.64 8.41
CA HIS A 229 1.85 11.64 7.53
C HIS A 229 2.75 12.84 7.19
N SER A 230 4.06 12.71 7.31
CA SER A 230 5.02 13.79 7.04
C SER A 230 6.17 13.31 6.17
N SER A 231 6.59 14.12 5.19
CA SER A 231 7.79 13.78 4.40
C SER A 231 9.03 14.18 5.17
N LYS A 232 9.84 13.19 5.52
CA LYS A 232 11.11 13.36 6.23
C LYS A 232 12.11 12.26 5.87
N VAL A 233 13.37 12.48 6.21
CA VAL A 233 14.45 11.51 6.04
C VAL A 233 15.16 11.37 7.38
N LEU A 234 15.30 10.14 7.84
CA LEU A 234 15.88 9.81 9.15
C LEU A 234 16.96 8.74 8.99
N ASP A 235 18.03 8.87 9.72
CA ASP A 235 18.99 7.80 10.01
C ASP A 235 18.67 7.31 11.44
N LEU A 236 17.86 6.26 11.54
CA LEU A 236 17.27 5.80 12.81
C LEU A 236 18.30 5.16 13.74
N PHE A 237 19.28 4.47 13.16
CA PHE A 237 20.27 3.67 13.90
C PHE A 237 21.68 4.29 13.86
N GLY A 238 21.89 5.38 13.13
CA GLY A 238 23.17 6.06 13.00
C GLY A 238 24.20 5.25 12.20
N ASP A 239 23.73 4.37 11.32
CA ASP A 239 24.53 3.45 10.51
C ASP A 239 24.64 3.86 9.03
N GLY A 240 24.00 4.99 8.68
CA GLY A 240 24.00 5.55 7.32
C GLY A 240 22.87 5.03 6.43
N VAL A 241 21.98 4.16 6.93
CA VAL A 241 20.77 3.76 6.21
C VAL A 241 19.69 4.82 6.42
N SER A 242 19.24 5.42 5.33
CA SER A 242 18.19 6.43 5.36
C SER A 242 16.80 5.81 5.29
N TYR A 243 15.92 6.22 6.18
CA TYR A 243 14.49 5.95 6.13
C TYR A 243 13.78 7.17 5.53
N TYR A 244 13.20 7.01 4.35
CA TYR A 244 12.43 8.05 3.67
C TYR A 244 10.95 7.83 3.96
N GLU A 245 10.37 8.76 4.68
CA GLU A 245 8.94 8.76 4.92
C GLU A 245 8.21 9.60 3.89
N CYS A 246 7.16 9.04 3.31
CA CYS A 246 6.28 9.71 2.37
C CYS A 246 5.10 10.33 3.13
N GLY A 247 4.81 11.59 2.89
CA GLY A 247 3.68 12.28 3.51
C GLY A 247 2.33 11.76 3.01
N ALA A 248 1.29 11.98 3.81
CA ALA A 248 -0.08 11.57 3.50
C ALA A 248 -0.65 12.31 2.28
N GLY A 249 -1.62 11.70 1.61
CA GLY A 249 -2.30 12.25 0.42
C GLY A 249 -2.84 13.68 0.60
N LYS A 250 -3.26 14.04 1.83
CA LYS A 250 -3.72 15.42 2.16
C LYS A 250 -2.66 16.50 1.93
N ARG A 251 -1.37 16.13 1.93
CA ARG A 251 -0.28 17.09 1.74
C ARG A 251 -0.06 17.45 0.27
N ARG A 252 -0.70 16.72 -0.65
CA ARG A 252 -0.57 16.91 -2.09
C ARG A 252 0.88 16.87 -2.55
N GLU A 253 1.61 15.88 -2.05
CA GLU A 253 2.99 15.63 -2.42
C GLU A 253 3.24 14.12 -2.53
N TYR A 254 4.18 13.76 -3.38
CA TYR A 254 4.71 12.41 -3.47
C TYR A 254 6.23 12.47 -3.71
N LEU A 255 6.92 11.38 -3.42
CA LEU A 255 8.35 11.29 -3.67
C LEU A 255 8.60 10.65 -5.03
N VAL A 256 9.65 11.05 -5.71
CA VAL A 256 10.14 10.37 -6.91
C VAL A 256 11.59 10.02 -6.70
N PHE A 257 11.91 8.74 -6.87
CA PHE A 257 13.27 8.22 -6.78
C PHE A 257 13.78 7.82 -8.14
N THR A 258 15.05 8.08 -8.39
CA THR A 258 15.79 7.52 -9.53
C THR A 258 16.95 6.70 -9.00
N LEU A 259 16.93 5.39 -9.25
CA LEU A 259 18.01 4.47 -8.93
C LEU A 259 18.88 4.27 -10.17
N LYS A 260 20.19 4.37 -10.00
CA LYS A 260 21.16 4.10 -11.06
C LYS A 260 21.75 2.70 -10.88
N LYS A 261 22.04 2.02 -11.96
CA LYS A 261 22.63 0.68 -11.97
C LYS A 261 23.92 0.56 -11.14
N ASN A 262 24.69 1.64 -11.03
CA ASN A 262 25.91 1.69 -10.20
C ASN A 262 25.63 1.89 -8.70
N GLY A 263 24.36 1.90 -8.28
CA GLY A 263 23.92 2.05 -6.90
C GLY A 263 23.75 3.48 -6.40
N GLY A 264 24.01 4.50 -7.22
CA GLY A 264 23.64 5.86 -6.89
C GLY A 264 22.13 6.06 -6.95
N HIS A 265 21.58 6.90 -6.07
CA HIS A 265 20.19 7.32 -6.15
C HIS A 265 20.04 8.83 -5.95
N SER A 266 18.93 9.35 -6.43
CA SER A 266 18.46 10.70 -6.14
C SER A 266 16.96 10.64 -5.86
N TYR A 267 16.44 11.61 -5.14
CA TYR A 267 15.00 11.75 -4.95
C TYR A 267 14.58 13.22 -5.02
N GLU A 268 13.33 13.44 -5.29
CA GLU A 268 12.67 14.75 -5.24
C GLU A 268 11.29 14.63 -4.58
N VAL A 269 10.83 15.72 -3.98
CA VAL A 269 9.47 15.87 -3.48
C VAL A 269 8.68 16.65 -4.53
N VAL A 270 7.68 16.00 -5.12
CA VAL A 270 6.80 16.60 -6.12
C VAL A 270 5.51 17.04 -5.45
N ARG A 271 5.11 18.31 -5.62
CA ARG A 271 3.84 18.86 -5.15
C ARG A 271 2.89 19.04 -6.32
N TYR A 272 1.59 18.72 -6.11
CA TYR A 272 0.56 18.69 -7.16
C TYR A 272 -0.75 19.36 -6.76
#